data_e90690799b08ac15694ec6d14c38c134
#
_entry.id   e90690799b08ac15694ec6d14c38c134
#
_cell.length_a   1.000
_cell.length_b   1.000
_cell.length_c   1.000
_cell.angle_alpha   90.00
_cell.angle_beta   90.00
_cell.angle_gamma   90.00
#
_symmetry.space_group_name_H-M   'P 1'
#
loop_
_entity.id
_entity.type
_entity.pdbx_description
1 polymer ?
#
loop_
_entity_poly.entity_id
_entity_poly.type
_entity_poly.pdbx_seq_one_letter_code
_entity_poly.pdbx_strand_id
1 'polypeptide(L)'
;MAKKIMFQGTSSNVGKSILCTALCRILYRMGYKTVPFKAQNMALNSYVTKWGDEIGRAQVAQAEAAGIDPIVQMNPVLLKPTGNQSSQVVLMGKPVGVYSAKEYHTHYSLTALDKVKESLAFLDENFEMIVIEGAGSPAEVNLKANDIVNMRIAKMTQAPVFLIADIDRGGAIASIVGTLELLEPEERDLIKGIVINKFRGDIKLLEPALTF
;
A
#
# COMPACT_ATOMS: atom_id res chain seq x y z
N MET A 1 -16.86 -11.80 -5.17
CA MET A 1 -16.05 -10.70 -4.54
C MET A 1 -14.87 -11.29 -3.81
N ALA A 2 -13.68 -10.81 -4.09
CA ALA A 2 -12.45 -11.23 -3.43
C ALA A 2 -12.43 -10.80 -1.96
N LYS A 3 -11.82 -11.61 -1.08
CA LYS A 3 -11.47 -11.18 0.26
C LYS A 3 -10.25 -10.26 0.20
N LYS A 4 -10.22 -9.26 1.05
CA LYS A 4 -9.21 -8.20 1.03
C LYS A 4 -8.52 -8.11 2.39
N ILE A 5 -7.24 -7.78 2.37
CA ILE A 5 -6.46 -7.48 3.56
C ILE A 5 -5.49 -6.36 3.20
N MET A 6 -5.31 -5.39 4.09
CA MET A 6 -4.47 -4.23 3.81
C MET A 6 -3.39 -4.05 4.87
N PHE A 7 -2.18 -3.78 4.40
CA PHE A 7 -1.07 -3.34 5.25
C PHE A 7 -0.81 -1.85 5.08
N GLN A 8 -0.85 -1.12 6.18
CA GLN A 8 -0.42 0.27 6.26
C GLN A 8 0.74 0.39 7.23
N GLY A 9 1.47 1.48 7.21
CA GLY A 9 2.61 1.66 8.09
C GLY A 9 2.54 2.97 8.85
N THR A 10 3.13 3.02 10.04
CA THR A 10 3.30 4.27 10.78
C THR A 10 4.27 5.24 10.06
N SER A 11 5.07 4.71 9.12
CA SER A 11 5.96 5.51 8.27
C SER A 11 6.40 4.74 7.01
N SER A 12 7.19 5.39 6.17
CA SER A 12 7.91 4.71 5.08
C SER A 12 8.95 3.73 5.63
N ASN A 13 9.26 2.67 4.84
CA ASN A 13 10.31 1.68 5.14
C ASN A 13 10.10 0.82 6.40
N VAL A 14 8.90 0.79 6.96
CA VAL A 14 8.56 -0.09 8.10
C VAL A 14 8.44 -1.57 7.73
N GLY A 15 8.47 -1.90 6.43
CA GLY A 15 8.45 -3.28 5.93
C GLY A 15 7.15 -3.71 5.25
N LYS A 16 6.26 -2.77 4.89
CA LYS A 16 4.98 -3.08 4.19
C LYS A 16 5.16 -4.04 3.02
N SER A 17 6.02 -3.70 2.08
CA SER A 17 6.21 -4.48 0.84
C SER A 17 6.68 -5.90 1.11
N ILE A 18 7.57 -6.11 2.09
CA ILE A 18 8.06 -7.44 2.47
C ILE A 18 6.91 -8.28 3.06
N LEU A 19 6.12 -7.69 3.96
CA LEU A 19 4.98 -8.39 4.57
C LEU A 19 3.89 -8.71 3.53
N CYS A 20 3.61 -7.79 2.61
CA CYS A 20 2.71 -8.06 1.47
C CYS A 20 3.23 -9.21 0.60
N THR A 21 4.53 -9.21 0.27
CA THR A 21 5.16 -10.30 -0.50
C THR A 21 5.04 -11.64 0.22
N ALA A 22 5.32 -11.66 1.52
CA ALA A 22 5.23 -12.87 2.34
C ALA A 22 3.78 -13.39 2.40
N LEU A 23 2.81 -12.49 2.62
CA LEU A 23 1.39 -12.88 2.66
C LEU A 23 0.90 -13.37 1.30
N CYS A 24 1.28 -12.72 0.19
CA CYS A 24 0.99 -13.22 -1.16
C CYS A 24 1.50 -14.66 -1.35
N ARG A 25 2.73 -14.93 -0.91
CA ARG A 25 3.30 -16.28 -0.98
C ARG A 25 2.59 -17.29 -0.12
N ILE A 26 2.22 -16.93 1.10
CA ILE A 26 1.50 -17.80 2.04
C ILE A 26 0.12 -18.16 1.45
N LEU A 27 -0.65 -17.17 1.02
CA LEU A 27 -1.99 -17.38 0.46
C LEU A 27 -1.95 -18.22 -0.83
N TYR A 28 -0.97 -17.97 -1.71
CA TYR A 28 -0.73 -18.82 -2.88
C TYR A 28 -0.46 -20.27 -2.50
N ARG A 29 0.41 -20.51 -1.50
CA ARG A 29 0.71 -21.87 -1.02
C ARG A 29 -0.48 -22.55 -0.35
N MET A 30 -1.44 -21.79 0.16
CA MET A 30 -2.73 -22.27 0.68
C MET A 30 -3.74 -22.57 -0.43
N GLY A 31 -3.39 -22.33 -1.71
CA GLY A 31 -4.23 -22.61 -2.87
C GLY A 31 -5.16 -21.47 -3.28
N TYR A 32 -5.07 -20.28 -2.66
CA TYR A 32 -5.89 -19.14 -3.06
C TYR A 32 -5.34 -18.44 -4.31
N LYS A 33 -6.22 -18.07 -5.22
CA LYS A 33 -5.90 -17.20 -6.35
C LYS A 33 -5.69 -15.77 -5.84
N THR A 34 -4.45 -15.47 -5.51
CA THR A 34 -4.04 -14.24 -4.80
C THR A 34 -3.45 -13.21 -5.75
N VAL A 35 -3.72 -11.93 -5.51
CA VAL A 35 -3.14 -10.81 -6.24
C VAL A 35 -2.71 -9.69 -5.29
N PRO A 36 -1.54 -9.07 -5.50
CA PRO A 36 -1.16 -7.84 -4.82
C PRO A 36 -1.84 -6.63 -5.43
N PHE A 37 -2.02 -5.58 -4.62
CA PHE A 37 -2.51 -4.30 -5.08
C PHE A 37 -1.87 -3.14 -4.32
N LYS A 38 -1.44 -2.13 -5.06
CA LYS A 38 -1.02 -0.84 -4.51
C LYS A 38 -1.51 0.28 -5.41
N ALA A 39 -2.46 1.06 -4.91
CA ALA A 39 -3.15 2.08 -5.70
C ALA A 39 -2.18 3.05 -6.37
N GLN A 40 -1.24 3.59 -5.59
CA GLN A 40 -0.17 4.46 -6.09
C GLN A 40 1.15 4.05 -5.47
N ASN A 41 2.18 3.93 -6.29
CA ASN A 41 3.55 3.75 -5.84
C ASN A 41 4.42 4.95 -6.24
N MET A 42 5.38 5.30 -5.40
CA MET A 42 6.41 6.29 -5.72
C MET A 42 7.77 5.58 -5.73
N ALA A 43 8.31 5.35 -6.90
CA ALA A 43 9.56 4.63 -7.07
C ALA A 43 10.24 4.94 -8.40
N LEU A 44 11.56 5.01 -8.41
CA LEU A 44 12.35 5.07 -9.64
C LEU A 44 12.47 3.70 -10.30
N ASN A 45 12.51 2.64 -9.49
CA ASN A 45 12.61 1.27 -9.99
C ASN A 45 11.25 0.78 -10.47
N SER A 46 11.14 0.54 -11.75
CA SER A 46 9.97 0.02 -12.43
C SER A 46 10.28 -1.26 -13.19
N TYR A 47 9.25 -1.87 -13.73
CA TYR A 47 9.30 -3.08 -14.55
C TYR A 47 8.28 -2.93 -15.67
N VAL A 48 8.60 -3.40 -16.85
CA VAL A 48 7.68 -3.45 -17.99
C VAL A 48 7.10 -4.85 -18.07
N THR A 49 5.77 -4.95 -17.96
CA THR A 49 5.06 -6.22 -18.07
C THR A 49 5.16 -6.80 -19.48
N LYS A 50 4.80 -8.07 -19.64
CA LYS A 50 4.78 -8.70 -20.97
C LYS A 50 3.79 -8.06 -21.95
N TRP A 51 2.89 -7.22 -21.46
CA TRP A 51 1.96 -6.43 -22.28
C TRP A 51 2.45 -5.01 -22.58
N GLY A 52 3.67 -4.67 -22.15
CA GLY A 52 4.28 -3.36 -22.39
C GLY A 52 3.81 -2.27 -21.44
N ASP A 53 3.27 -2.63 -20.27
CA ASP A 53 2.82 -1.70 -19.24
C ASP A 53 3.87 -1.54 -18.14
N GLU A 54 4.10 -0.31 -17.69
CA GLU A 54 5.08 -0.02 -16.65
C GLU A 54 4.43 -0.02 -15.26
N ILE A 55 4.98 -0.79 -14.32
CA ILE A 55 4.54 -0.87 -12.93
C ILE A 55 5.71 -0.82 -11.94
N GLY A 56 5.42 -0.58 -10.65
CA GLY A 56 6.43 -0.59 -9.60
C GLY A 56 7.06 -1.97 -9.37
N ARG A 57 8.38 -2.04 -9.20
CA ARG A 57 9.12 -3.30 -9.02
C ARG A 57 8.66 -4.09 -7.78
N ALA A 58 8.21 -3.41 -6.72
CA ALA A 58 7.72 -4.08 -5.53
C ALA A 58 6.47 -4.94 -5.82
N GLN A 59 5.54 -4.45 -6.66
CA GLN A 59 4.33 -5.20 -7.04
C GLN A 59 4.65 -6.38 -7.95
N VAL A 60 5.72 -6.29 -8.73
CA VAL A 60 6.24 -7.44 -9.51
C VAL A 60 6.70 -8.56 -8.58
N ALA A 61 7.52 -8.25 -7.58
CA ALA A 61 7.98 -9.25 -6.60
C ALA A 61 6.81 -9.89 -5.83
N GLN A 62 5.77 -9.11 -5.53
CA GLN A 62 4.55 -9.61 -4.89
C GLN A 62 3.75 -10.52 -5.83
N ALA A 63 3.65 -10.18 -7.13
CA ALA A 63 3.00 -11.01 -8.14
C ALA A 63 3.76 -12.34 -8.33
N GLU A 64 5.09 -12.29 -8.45
CA GLU A 64 5.96 -13.46 -8.51
C GLU A 64 5.78 -14.37 -7.27
N ALA A 65 5.65 -13.77 -6.07
CA ALA A 65 5.38 -14.51 -4.84
C ALA A 65 4.00 -15.18 -4.85
N ALA A 66 3.00 -14.56 -5.49
CA ALA A 66 1.67 -15.10 -5.71
C ALA A 66 1.60 -16.10 -6.89
N GLY A 67 2.70 -16.36 -7.59
CA GLY A 67 2.76 -17.29 -8.71
C GLY A 67 2.03 -16.82 -9.97
N ILE A 68 1.89 -15.52 -10.17
CA ILE A 68 1.19 -14.92 -11.31
C ILE A 68 2.07 -13.90 -12.04
N ASP A 69 1.77 -13.71 -13.33
CA ASP A 69 2.38 -12.62 -14.10
C ASP A 69 1.93 -11.25 -13.58
N PRO A 70 2.85 -10.28 -13.49
CA PRO A 70 2.48 -8.92 -13.09
C PRO A 70 1.61 -8.25 -14.16
N ILE A 71 0.50 -7.65 -13.74
CA ILE A 71 -0.45 -6.91 -14.57
C ILE A 71 -0.61 -5.47 -14.06
N VAL A 72 -0.96 -4.56 -14.95
CA VAL A 72 -1.02 -3.14 -14.65
C VAL A 72 -2.03 -2.77 -13.55
N GLN A 73 -3.10 -3.54 -13.41
CA GLN A 73 -4.11 -3.36 -12.38
C GLN A 73 -3.56 -3.52 -10.96
N MET A 74 -2.41 -4.17 -10.79
CA MET A 74 -1.75 -4.30 -9.48
C MET A 74 -1.15 -2.98 -8.98
N ASN A 75 -0.83 -2.05 -9.91
CA ASN A 75 -0.27 -0.74 -9.60
C ASN A 75 -0.69 0.29 -10.68
N PRO A 76 -1.95 0.76 -10.64
CA PRO A 76 -2.50 1.63 -11.68
C PRO A 76 -1.82 3.01 -11.76
N VAL A 77 -1.21 3.48 -10.65
CA VAL A 77 -0.52 4.77 -10.60
C VAL A 77 0.91 4.57 -10.12
N LEU A 78 1.87 4.99 -10.95
CA LEU A 78 3.28 5.02 -10.57
C LEU A 78 3.82 6.45 -10.75
N LEU A 79 4.38 7.00 -9.69
CA LEU A 79 5.06 8.29 -9.68
C LEU A 79 6.57 8.05 -9.68
N LYS A 80 7.26 8.57 -10.68
CA LYS A 80 8.73 8.50 -10.81
C LYS A 80 9.31 9.90 -10.55
N PRO A 81 9.90 10.15 -9.36
CA PRO A 81 10.51 11.44 -9.07
C PRO A 81 11.53 11.84 -10.15
N THR A 82 11.39 13.04 -10.69
CA THR A 82 12.27 13.60 -11.73
C THR A 82 13.09 14.80 -11.23
N GLY A 83 12.84 15.23 -9.98
CA GLY A 83 13.51 16.36 -9.34
C GLY A 83 12.92 16.60 -7.95
N ASN A 84 13.25 17.75 -7.35
CA ASN A 84 12.87 18.03 -5.96
C ASN A 84 11.36 18.19 -5.73
N GLN A 85 10.57 18.52 -6.76
CA GLN A 85 9.15 18.84 -6.62
C GLN A 85 8.28 18.30 -7.76
N SER A 86 8.84 17.47 -8.63
CA SER A 86 8.13 16.92 -9.79
C SER A 86 8.32 15.43 -9.94
N SER A 87 7.32 14.81 -10.56
CA SER A 87 7.35 13.38 -10.89
C SER A 87 6.78 13.13 -12.27
N GLN A 88 7.37 12.20 -13.00
CA GLN A 88 6.71 11.61 -14.15
C GLN A 88 5.57 10.73 -13.64
N VAL A 89 4.38 11.00 -14.12
CA VAL A 89 3.18 10.21 -13.82
C VAL A 89 3.02 9.12 -14.86
N VAL A 90 2.95 7.89 -14.40
CA VAL A 90 2.60 6.72 -15.22
C VAL A 90 1.21 6.26 -14.76
N LEU A 91 0.24 6.30 -15.66
CA LEU A 91 -1.14 5.91 -15.40
C LEU A 91 -1.50 4.70 -16.25
N MET A 92 -1.98 3.63 -15.61
CA MET A 92 -2.27 2.35 -16.26
C MET A 92 -1.10 1.89 -17.16
N GLY A 93 0.11 1.98 -16.62
CA GLY A 93 1.34 1.52 -17.29
C GLY A 93 1.88 2.43 -18.39
N LYS A 94 1.24 3.58 -18.66
CA LYS A 94 1.66 4.50 -19.72
C LYS A 94 2.05 5.86 -19.14
N PRO A 95 3.18 6.46 -19.54
CA PRO A 95 3.56 7.80 -19.10
C PRO A 95 2.59 8.84 -19.67
N VAL A 96 2.06 9.70 -18.81
CA VAL A 96 1.09 10.74 -19.17
C VAL A 96 1.65 12.15 -19.07
N GLY A 97 2.81 12.34 -18.44
CA GLY A 97 3.48 13.63 -18.34
C GLY A 97 4.33 13.76 -17.08
N VAL A 98 4.93 14.93 -16.92
CA VAL A 98 5.70 15.32 -15.72
C VAL A 98 4.93 16.45 -15.04
N TYR A 99 4.65 16.29 -13.75
CA TYR A 99 3.83 17.21 -12.97
C TYR A 99 4.49 17.52 -11.65
N SER A 100 4.33 18.74 -11.17
CA SER A 100 4.60 19.08 -9.78
C SER A 100 3.60 18.37 -8.85
N ALA A 101 3.96 18.23 -7.58
CA ALA A 101 3.04 17.64 -6.58
C ALA A 101 1.70 18.40 -6.54
N LYS A 102 1.73 19.75 -6.63
CA LYS A 102 0.52 20.58 -6.64
C LYS A 102 -0.35 20.30 -7.87
N GLU A 103 0.22 20.28 -9.06
CA GLU A 103 -0.52 19.99 -10.31
C GLU A 103 -1.11 18.60 -10.30
N TYR A 104 -0.35 17.60 -9.83
CA TYR A 104 -0.84 16.23 -9.68
C TYR A 104 -2.07 16.17 -8.77
N HIS A 105 -2.00 16.75 -7.58
CA HIS A 105 -3.10 16.75 -6.65
C HIS A 105 -4.32 17.54 -7.13
N THR A 106 -4.12 18.62 -7.90
CA THR A 106 -5.22 19.47 -8.36
C THR A 106 -5.93 18.89 -9.59
N HIS A 107 -5.20 18.30 -10.53
CA HIS A 107 -5.72 17.93 -11.85
C HIS A 107 -5.81 16.42 -12.09
N TYR A 108 -4.91 15.64 -11.49
CA TYR A 108 -4.79 14.21 -11.78
C TYR A 108 -5.37 13.27 -10.73
N SER A 109 -5.53 13.72 -9.50
CA SER A 109 -5.94 12.83 -8.40
C SER A 109 -7.31 12.17 -8.64
N LEU A 110 -8.27 12.86 -9.25
CA LEU A 110 -9.59 12.31 -9.57
C LEU A 110 -9.50 11.26 -10.69
N THR A 111 -8.80 11.57 -11.78
CA THR A 111 -8.57 10.61 -12.88
C THR A 111 -7.80 9.38 -12.38
N ALA A 112 -6.80 9.59 -11.54
CA ALA A 112 -6.06 8.51 -10.90
C ALA A 112 -6.96 7.63 -10.02
N LEU A 113 -7.85 8.25 -9.23
CA LEU A 113 -8.80 7.52 -8.39
C LEU A 113 -9.78 6.66 -9.20
N ASP A 114 -10.24 7.13 -10.35
CA ASP A 114 -11.13 6.33 -11.20
C ASP A 114 -10.39 5.11 -11.78
N LYS A 115 -9.13 5.27 -12.18
CA LYS A 115 -8.30 4.12 -12.60
C LYS A 115 -7.98 3.15 -11.46
N VAL A 116 -7.86 3.65 -10.24
CA VAL A 116 -7.74 2.82 -9.04
C VAL A 116 -9.01 1.98 -8.83
N LYS A 117 -10.21 2.60 -8.94
CA LYS A 117 -11.49 1.90 -8.82
C LYS A 117 -11.69 0.83 -9.91
N GLU A 118 -11.42 1.19 -11.18
CA GLU A 118 -11.47 0.24 -12.32
C GLU A 118 -10.56 -0.96 -12.07
N SER A 119 -9.33 -0.71 -11.60
CA SER A 119 -8.36 -1.76 -11.30
C SER A 119 -8.82 -2.66 -10.16
N LEU A 120 -9.33 -2.09 -9.07
CA LEU A 120 -9.87 -2.85 -7.93
C LEU A 120 -11.07 -3.70 -8.35
N ALA A 121 -11.99 -3.17 -9.17
CA ALA A 121 -13.14 -3.92 -9.70
C ALA A 121 -12.67 -5.12 -10.53
N PHE A 122 -11.71 -4.90 -11.43
CA PHE A 122 -11.12 -5.98 -12.23
C PHE A 122 -10.50 -7.08 -11.34
N LEU A 123 -9.73 -6.67 -10.32
CA LEU A 123 -9.09 -7.64 -9.42
C LEU A 123 -10.12 -8.38 -8.55
N ASP A 124 -11.18 -7.71 -8.13
CA ASP A 124 -12.27 -8.29 -7.33
C ASP A 124 -13.07 -9.37 -8.08
N GLU A 125 -13.18 -9.23 -9.39
CA GLU A 125 -13.85 -10.20 -10.27
C GLU A 125 -12.95 -11.41 -10.61
N ASN A 126 -11.64 -11.21 -10.67
CA ASN A 126 -10.72 -12.20 -11.24
C ASN A 126 -9.91 -12.99 -10.20
N PHE A 127 -9.91 -12.58 -8.93
CA PHE A 127 -9.11 -13.19 -7.87
C PHE A 127 -9.96 -13.50 -6.64
N GLU A 128 -9.43 -14.35 -5.75
CA GLU A 128 -10.08 -14.72 -4.48
C GLU A 128 -9.57 -13.89 -3.31
N MET A 129 -8.30 -13.49 -3.36
CA MET A 129 -7.63 -12.72 -2.31
C MET A 129 -6.88 -11.54 -2.91
N ILE A 130 -7.09 -10.34 -2.36
CA ILE A 130 -6.35 -9.13 -2.72
C ILE A 130 -5.53 -8.67 -1.50
N VAL A 131 -4.22 -8.67 -1.63
CA VAL A 131 -3.29 -8.14 -0.61
C VAL A 131 -2.95 -6.71 -0.98
N ILE A 132 -3.45 -5.75 -0.19
CA ILE A 132 -3.34 -4.32 -0.46
C ILE A 132 -2.18 -3.72 0.34
N GLU A 133 -1.33 -2.98 -0.34
CA GLU A 133 -0.24 -2.22 0.27
C GLU A 133 -0.55 -0.72 0.27
N GLY A 134 -0.54 -0.08 1.45
CA GLY A 134 -0.58 1.38 1.58
C GLY A 134 0.78 2.02 1.28
N ALA A 135 0.83 3.35 1.26
CA ALA A 135 2.04 4.13 1.06
C ALA A 135 2.26 5.13 2.19
N GLY A 136 3.52 5.31 2.63
CA GLY A 136 3.84 6.22 3.74
C GLY A 136 3.10 5.85 5.02
N SER A 137 2.40 6.82 5.59
CA SER A 137 1.56 6.69 6.78
C SER A 137 0.13 7.19 6.50
N PRO A 138 -0.92 6.58 7.08
CA PRO A 138 -2.28 7.12 7.00
C PRO A 138 -2.47 8.40 7.83
N ALA A 139 -1.49 8.74 8.67
CA ALA A 139 -1.51 9.91 9.55
C ALA A 139 -0.93 11.18 8.90
N GLU A 140 -0.68 11.18 7.59
CA GLU A 140 -0.27 12.38 6.83
C GLU A 140 -1.46 13.32 6.67
N VAL A 141 -1.83 14.04 7.75
CA VAL A 141 -3.04 14.87 7.83
C VAL A 141 -3.09 15.97 6.77
N ASN A 142 -1.93 16.49 6.37
CA ASN A 142 -1.77 17.47 5.30
C ASN A 142 -2.08 16.92 3.90
N LEU A 143 -2.07 15.60 3.71
CA LEU A 143 -2.36 14.93 2.44
C LEU A 143 -3.71 14.19 2.44
N LYS A 144 -4.41 14.15 3.58
CA LYS A 144 -5.62 13.34 3.80
C LYS A 144 -6.73 13.60 2.78
N ALA A 145 -6.94 14.85 2.39
CA ALA A 145 -7.97 15.22 1.42
C ALA A 145 -7.74 14.59 0.03
N ASN A 146 -6.47 14.36 -0.34
CA ASN A 146 -6.05 13.82 -1.62
C ASN A 146 -5.50 12.39 -1.51
N ASP A 147 -5.70 11.74 -0.36
CA ASP A 147 -5.27 10.35 -0.17
C ASP A 147 -5.99 9.43 -1.16
N ILE A 148 -5.23 8.69 -1.94
CA ILE A 148 -5.72 7.62 -2.82
C ILE A 148 -5.03 6.28 -2.53
N VAL A 149 -4.33 6.16 -1.39
CA VAL A 149 -3.45 5.00 -1.12
C VAL A 149 -3.69 4.33 0.23
N ASN A 150 -4.17 5.05 1.24
CA ASN A 150 -4.31 4.52 2.61
C ASN A 150 -5.77 4.38 3.03
N MET A 151 -6.29 5.29 3.86
CA MET A 151 -7.62 5.10 4.46
C MET A 151 -8.76 5.25 3.46
N ARG A 152 -8.59 6.00 2.37
CA ARG A 152 -9.57 6.02 1.28
C ARG A 152 -9.74 4.64 0.64
N ILE A 153 -8.63 3.93 0.38
CA ILE A 153 -8.68 2.56 -0.16
C ILE A 153 -9.27 1.60 0.87
N ALA A 154 -8.84 1.70 2.13
CA ALA A 154 -9.39 0.86 3.20
C ALA A 154 -10.92 1.02 3.32
N LYS A 155 -11.44 2.26 3.31
CA LYS A 155 -12.89 2.55 3.34
C LYS A 155 -13.62 2.05 2.10
N MET A 156 -13.07 2.27 0.91
CA MET A 156 -13.68 1.81 -0.35
C MET A 156 -13.79 0.29 -0.43
N THR A 157 -12.80 -0.40 0.08
CA THR A 157 -12.70 -1.87 -0.01
C THR A 157 -13.24 -2.59 1.22
N GLN A 158 -13.51 -1.87 2.31
CA GLN A 158 -13.82 -2.40 3.65
C GLN A 158 -12.79 -3.46 4.10
N ALA A 159 -11.54 -3.29 3.68
CA ALA A 159 -10.46 -4.21 4.02
C ALA A 159 -10.05 -4.05 5.48
N PRO A 160 -9.91 -5.14 6.25
CA PRO A 160 -9.23 -5.09 7.52
C PRO A 160 -7.79 -4.62 7.32
N VAL A 161 -7.36 -3.66 8.13
CA VAL A 161 -6.05 -3.04 8.07
C VAL A 161 -5.16 -3.55 9.19
N PHE A 162 -3.93 -3.92 8.85
CA PHE A 162 -2.85 -4.17 9.80
C PHE A 162 -1.85 -3.02 9.73
N LEU A 163 -1.70 -2.31 10.85
CA LEU A 163 -0.77 -1.19 10.97
C LEU A 163 0.62 -1.70 11.37
N ILE A 164 1.63 -1.41 10.56
CA ILE A 164 3.01 -1.87 10.76
C ILE A 164 3.85 -0.74 11.37
N ALA A 165 4.54 -1.03 12.46
CA ALA A 165 5.53 -0.15 13.06
C ALA A 165 6.91 -0.81 13.09
N ASP A 166 7.95 -0.01 12.90
CA ASP A 166 9.37 -0.43 12.91
C ASP A 166 9.96 -0.16 14.29
N ILE A 167 10.23 -1.23 15.05
CA ILE A 167 10.78 -1.08 16.41
C ILE A 167 12.27 -0.73 16.42
N ASP A 168 12.97 -1.07 15.35
CA ASP A 168 14.43 -0.87 15.22
C ASP A 168 14.84 0.62 15.25
N ARG A 169 13.89 1.51 14.88
CA ARG A 169 14.10 2.97 14.84
C ARG A 169 13.87 3.68 16.18
N GLY A 170 13.31 2.98 17.18
CA GLY A 170 12.82 3.59 18.40
C GLY A 170 11.50 4.35 18.21
N GLY A 171 10.80 4.62 19.31
CA GLY A 171 9.53 5.35 19.30
C GLY A 171 8.38 4.64 18.60
N ALA A 172 8.46 3.33 18.37
CA ALA A 172 7.43 2.58 17.65
C ALA A 172 6.06 2.70 18.32
N ILE A 173 5.97 2.60 19.65
CA ILE A 173 4.71 2.73 20.38
C ILE A 173 4.13 4.14 20.22
N ALA A 174 4.94 5.19 20.34
CA ALA A 174 4.51 6.56 20.13
C ALA A 174 4.00 6.77 18.69
N SER A 175 4.66 6.17 17.70
CA SER A 175 4.23 6.22 16.30
C SER A 175 2.90 5.49 16.08
N ILE A 176 2.66 4.37 16.76
CA ILE A 176 1.38 3.63 16.72
C ILE A 176 0.28 4.50 17.32
N VAL A 177 0.46 4.95 18.56
CA VAL A 177 -0.54 5.76 19.28
C VAL A 177 -0.85 7.05 18.51
N GLY A 178 0.20 7.79 18.08
CA GLY A 178 0.01 9.01 17.28
C GLY A 178 -0.69 8.76 15.95
N THR A 179 -0.40 7.64 15.27
CA THR A 179 -1.10 7.28 14.03
C THR A 179 -2.58 7.03 14.31
N LEU A 180 -2.91 6.22 15.32
CA LEU A 180 -4.30 5.90 15.68
C LEU A 180 -5.08 7.14 16.12
N GLU A 181 -4.45 8.05 16.86
CA GLU A 181 -5.08 9.28 17.34
C GLU A 181 -5.43 10.27 16.21
N LEU A 182 -4.62 10.30 15.15
CA LEU A 182 -4.84 11.16 13.97
C LEU A 182 -5.86 10.60 12.97
N LEU A 183 -6.30 9.35 13.16
CA LEU A 183 -7.33 8.73 12.33
C LEU A 183 -8.73 9.07 12.84
N GLU A 184 -9.67 9.26 11.92
CA GLU A 184 -11.09 9.37 12.25
C GLU A 184 -11.61 8.05 12.87
N PRO A 185 -12.67 8.10 13.68
CA PRO A 185 -13.22 6.90 14.31
C PRO A 185 -13.49 5.76 13.33
N GLU A 186 -14.14 6.05 12.20
CA GLU A 186 -14.46 5.03 11.16
C GLU A 186 -13.21 4.47 10.48
N GLU A 187 -12.14 5.24 10.42
CA GLU A 187 -10.84 4.79 9.89
C GLU A 187 -10.13 3.89 10.90
N ARG A 188 -10.18 4.28 12.18
CA ARG A 188 -9.63 3.52 13.29
C ARG A 188 -10.30 2.16 13.43
N ASP A 189 -11.61 2.11 13.20
CA ASP A 189 -12.38 0.86 13.23
C ASP A 189 -11.95 -0.16 12.16
N LEU A 190 -11.31 0.26 11.10
CA LEU A 190 -10.74 -0.65 10.10
C LEU A 190 -9.41 -1.26 10.53
N ILE A 191 -8.71 -0.67 11.52
CA ILE A 191 -7.46 -1.23 12.05
C ILE A 191 -7.80 -2.45 12.92
N LYS A 192 -7.43 -3.64 12.44
CA LYS A 192 -7.73 -4.91 13.11
C LYS A 192 -6.54 -5.53 13.82
N GLY A 193 -5.36 -4.95 13.64
CA GLY A 193 -4.16 -5.41 14.31
C GLY A 193 -2.95 -4.52 14.07
N ILE A 194 -1.97 -4.69 14.92
CA ILE A 194 -0.70 -3.97 14.86
C ILE A 194 0.42 -5.00 14.68
N VAL A 195 1.33 -4.71 13.78
CA VAL A 195 2.53 -5.53 13.54
C VAL A 195 3.76 -4.73 13.97
N ILE A 196 4.37 -5.16 15.05
CA ILE A 196 5.67 -4.64 15.48
C ILE A 196 6.76 -5.39 14.71
N ASN A 197 7.26 -4.77 13.67
CA ASN A 197 8.21 -5.38 12.74
C ASN A 197 9.66 -5.14 13.16
N LYS A 198 10.56 -5.98 12.65
CA LYS A 198 12.00 -5.96 12.88
C LYS A 198 12.39 -6.15 14.34
N PHE A 199 11.51 -6.73 15.14
CA PHE A 199 11.82 -7.04 16.53
C PHE A 199 12.98 -8.03 16.62
N ARG A 200 13.91 -7.73 17.54
CA ARG A 200 15.07 -8.56 17.85
C ARG A 200 15.24 -8.58 19.37
N GLY A 201 15.34 -9.75 19.93
CA GLY A 201 15.60 -9.89 21.37
C GLY A 201 14.50 -10.63 22.11
N ASP A 202 14.46 -10.47 23.44
CA ASP A 202 13.50 -11.14 24.29
C ASP A 202 12.15 -10.44 24.28
N ILE A 203 11.10 -11.16 23.88
CA ILE A 203 9.72 -10.67 23.83
C ILE A 203 9.23 -10.15 25.19
N LYS A 204 9.74 -10.72 26.29
CA LYS A 204 9.38 -10.30 27.65
C LYS A 204 9.72 -8.84 27.93
N LEU A 205 10.73 -8.29 27.25
CA LEU A 205 11.06 -6.87 27.35
C LEU A 205 10.05 -5.96 26.65
N LEU A 206 9.31 -6.52 25.70
CA LEU A 206 8.28 -5.78 24.96
C LEU A 206 6.88 -5.90 25.60
N GLU A 207 6.62 -6.98 26.35
CA GLU A 207 5.30 -7.24 26.96
C GLU A 207 4.70 -6.05 27.73
N PRO A 208 5.44 -5.29 28.56
CA PRO A 208 4.86 -4.13 29.25
C PRO A 208 4.34 -3.05 28.30
N ALA A 209 4.94 -2.92 27.12
CA ALA A 209 4.50 -1.96 26.10
C ALA A 209 3.29 -2.44 25.29
N LEU A 210 2.97 -3.74 25.33
CA LEU A 210 1.80 -4.32 24.66
C LEU A 210 0.52 -4.17 25.47
N THR A 211 0.64 -3.88 26.76
CA THR A 211 -0.49 -3.67 27.69
C THR A 211 -0.83 -2.19 27.89
N PHE A 212 -0.03 -1.29 27.32
CA PHE A 212 -0.24 0.17 27.34
C PHE A 212 -1.30 0.55 26.30
#